data_13c75a3092bd04d8690923cf164b8993
#
_entry.id   13c75a3092bd04d8690923cf164b8993
#
_cell.length_a   1.000
_cell.length_b   1.000
_cell.length_c   1.000
_cell.angle_alpha   90.00
_cell.angle_beta   90.00
_cell.angle_gamma   90.00
#
_symmetry.space_group_name_H-M   'P 1'
#
loop_
_entity.id
_entity.type
_entity.pdbx_description
1 polymer ?
#
loop_
_entity_poly.entity_id
_entity_poly.type
_entity_poly.pdbx_seq_one_letter_code
_entity_poly.pdbx_strand_id
1 'polypeptide(L)'
;ASHHYEIRCCAVPDGPLFTTTIQFQHGPRAVEGSTLGILDEHLLMIIADRMRAFEAGPFAHPANARVLAYVSAASAALRERAEERRARGVLGKNEK
;
A
#
# COMPACT_ATOMS: atom_id res chain seq x y z
N ALA A 1 12.68 6.01 8.85
CA ALA A 1 12.85 5.32 7.58
C ALA A 1 11.83 4.21 7.46
N SER A 2 11.46 3.83 6.29
CA SER A 2 10.49 2.76 5.99
C SER A 2 9.05 3.00 6.46
N HIS A 3 8.76 4.13 7.08
CA HIS A 3 7.41 4.49 7.51
C HIS A 3 6.92 5.78 6.88
N HIS A 4 7.82 6.59 6.36
CA HIS A 4 7.48 7.86 5.71
C HIS A 4 8.17 7.95 4.36
N TYR A 5 7.39 8.26 3.34
CA TYR A 5 7.90 8.37 1.96
C TYR A 5 7.42 9.64 1.32
N GLU A 6 8.29 10.24 0.52
CA GLU A 6 7.94 11.39 -0.28
C GLU A 6 8.11 11.02 -1.75
N ILE A 7 7.08 11.27 -2.54
CA ILE A 7 7.11 11.01 -3.97
C ILE A 7 7.12 12.34 -4.68
N ARG A 8 8.15 12.57 -5.49
CA ARG A 8 8.29 13.79 -6.27
C ARG A 8 8.23 13.45 -7.75
N CYS A 9 7.36 14.14 -8.45
CA CYS A 9 7.19 13.92 -9.88
C CYS A 9 7.20 15.24 -10.62
N CYS A 10 7.78 15.23 -11.81
CA CYS A 10 7.80 16.38 -12.70
C CYS A 10 7.28 15.90 -14.06
N ALA A 11 6.23 16.54 -14.56
CA ALA A 11 5.60 16.13 -15.81
C ALA A 11 6.47 16.40 -17.02
N VAL A 12 7.27 17.45 -16.96
CA VAL A 12 8.20 17.84 -18.04
C VAL A 12 9.51 18.29 -17.41
N PRO A 13 10.64 18.17 -18.13
CA PRO A 13 11.91 18.71 -17.62
C PRO A 13 11.75 20.19 -17.27
N ASP A 14 12.25 20.60 -16.13
CA ASP A 14 12.17 21.98 -15.63
C ASP A 14 10.74 22.47 -15.37
N GLY A 15 9.77 21.58 -15.36
CA GLY A 15 8.40 21.93 -15.03
C GLY A 15 8.13 21.96 -13.54
N PRO A 16 6.92 22.32 -13.13
CA PRO A 16 6.54 22.32 -11.72
C PRO A 16 6.69 20.92 -11.10
N LEU A 17 7.18 20.89 -9.88
CA LEU A 17 7.32 19.64 -9.13
C LEU A 17 6.02 19.34 -8.40
N PHE A 18 5.49 18.14 -8.62
CA PHE A 18 4.38 17.62 -7.83
C PHE A 18 4.94 16.73 -6.73
N THR A 19 4.52 16.98 -5.50
CA THR A 19 4.99 16.20 -4.36
C THR A 19 3.80 15.65 -3.59
N THR A 20 3.88 14.38 -3.23
CA THR A 20 2.93 13.78 -2.30
C THR A 20 3.67 12.95 -1.27
N THR A 21 3.08 12.79 -0.11
CA THR A 21 3.71 12.04 0.97
C THR A 21 2.84 10.88 1.38
N ILE A 22 3.49 9.82 1.83
CA ILE A 22 2.81 8.63 2.35
C ILE A 22 3.39 8.34 3.72
N GLN A 23 2.52 8.32 4.73
CA GLN A 23 2.88 7.95 6.09
C GLN A 23 2.28 6.60 6.41
N PHE A 24 3.14 5.63 6.69
CA PHE A 24 2.70 4.32 7.14
C PHE A 24 2.52 4.30 8.64
N GLN A 25 1.62 3.44 9.10
CA GLN A 25 1.41 3.23 10.52
C GLN A 25 2.71 2.79 11.18
N HIS A 26 3.07 3.45 12.26
CA HIS A 26 4.24 3.09 13.06
C HIS A 26 3.79 2.86 14.50
N GLY A 27 3.74 1.60 14.89
CA GLY A 27 3.23 1.16 16.16
C GLY A 27 1.75 0.79 16.08
N PRO A 28 1.24 0.13 17.12
CA PRO A 28 -0.18 -0.29 17.14
C PRO A 28 -1.11 0.92 17.17
N ARG A 29 -2.26 0.82 16.47
CA ARG A 29 -3.21 1.93 16.35
C ARG A 29 -3.77 2.38 17.71
N ALA A 30 -3.93 1.45 18.63
CA ALA A 30 -4.53 1.73 19.93
C ALA A 30 -3.53 2.17 20.99
N VAL A 31 -2.24 2.22 20.67
CA VAL A 31 -1.18 2.56 21.62
C VAL A 31 -0.78 4.02 21.50
N GLU A 32 -0.79 4.73 22.63
CA GLU A 32 -0.34 6.11 22.68
C GLU A 32 1.13 6.19 22.29
N GLY A 33 1.51 7.23 21.56
CA GLY A 33 2.86 7.40 21.06
C GLY A 33 3.10 6.77 19.70
N SER A 34 2.16 5.97 19.18
CA SER A 34 2.24 5.44 17.83
C SER A 34 1.94 6.53 16.81
N THR A 35 2.53 6.42 15.63
CA THR A 35 2.24 7.33 14.53
C THR A 35 1.13 6.73 13.68
N LEU A 36 0.02 7.45 13.52
CA LEU A 36 -1.08 6.99 12.68
C LEU A 36 -0.73 7.15 11.21
N GLY A 37 -1.10 6.17 10.43
CA GLY A 37 -0.84 6.19 9.00
C GLY A 37 -1.61 5.08 8.29
N ILE A 38 -1.26 4.86 7.03
CA ILE A 38 -1.88 3.82 6.23
C ILE A 38 -1.15 2.49 6.42
N LEU A 39 -1.77 1.42 5.96
CA LEU A 39 -1.19 0.09 5.93
C LEU A 39 -0.82 -0.26 4.49
N ASP A 40 0.08 -1.22 4.31
CA ASP A 40 0.48 -1.68 2.98
C ASP A 40 -0.71 -2.11 2.13
N GLU A 41 -1.68 -2.78 2.74
CA GLU A 41 -2.88 -3.25 2.06
C GLU A 41 -3.66 -2.12 1.41
N HIS A 42 -3.63 -0.92 1.99
CA HIS A 42 -4.33 0.22 1.43
C HIS A 42 -3.78 0.59 0.05
N LEU A 43 -2.46 0.57 -0.13
CA LEU A 43 -1.86 0.86 -1.43
C LEU A 43 -2.19 -0.22 -2.44
N LEU A 44 -2.18 -1.48 -2.03
CA LEU A 44 -2.54 -2.58 -2.93
C LEU A 44 -4.00 -2.47 -3.37
N MET A 45 -4.90 -2.08 -2.47
CA MET A 45 -6.31 -1.85 -2.81
C MET A 45 -6.48 -0.74 -3.83
N ILE A 46 -5.72 0.35 -3.69
CA ILE A 46 -5.77 1.46 -4.63
C ILE A 46 -5.30 1.01 -6.01
N ILE A 47 -4.20 0.27 -6.09
CA ILE A 47 -3.69 -0.21 -7.36
C ILE A 47 -4.69 -1.17 -8.02
N ALA A 48 -5.30 -2.06 -7.24
CA ALA A 48 -6.31 -2.97 -7.77
C ALA A 48 -7.49 -2.21 -8.36
N ASP A 49 -7.96 -1.19 -7.66
CA ASP A 49 -9.07 -0.36 -8.13
C ASP A 49 -8.72 0.34 -9.45
N ARG A 50 -7.50 0.88 -9.53
CA ARG A 50 -7.03 1.54 -10.76
C ARG A 50 -6.97 0.57 -11.93
N MET A 51 -6.49 -0.65 -11.72
CA MET A 51 -6.39 -1.64 -12.80
C MET A 51 -7.77 -2.08 -13.29
N ARG A 52 -8.73 -2.23 -12.36
CA ARG A 52 -10.11 -2.55 -12.75
C ARG A 52 -10.73 -1.41 -13.57
N ALA A 53 -10.46 -0.17 -13.18
CA ALA A 53 -10.96 0.99 -13.91
C ALA A 53 -10.36 1.04 -15.33
N PHE A 54 -9.06 0.75 -15.48
CA PHE A 54 -8.42 0.72 -16.80
C PHE A 54 -9.04 -0.37 -17.69
N GLU A 55 -9.32 -1.55 -17.12
CA GLU A 55 -9.93 -2.63 -17.89
C GLU A 55 -11.36 -2.31 -18.34
N ALA A 56 -12.06 -1.47 -17.61
CA ALA A 56 -13.42 -1.05 -17.96
C ALA A 56 -13.44 0.08 -19.01
N GLY A 57 -12.30 0.66 -19.35
CA GLY A 57 -12.20 1.83 -20.21
C GLY A 57 -11.23 1.66 -21.39
N PRO A 58 -10.81 2.77 -21.98
CA PRO A 58 -9.99 2.74 -23.21
C PRO A 58 -8.53 2.31 -22.97
N PHE A 59 -8.12 2.13 -21.73
CA PHE A 59 -6.76 1.72 -21.39
C PHE A 59 -6.65 0.23 -21.04
N ALA A 60 -7.63 -0.57 -21.48
CA ALA A 60 -7.59 -2.00 -21.26
C ALA A 60 -6.34 -2.60 -21.92
N HIS A 61 -5.69 -3.52 -21.20
CA HIS A 61 -4.46 -4.14 -21.68
C HIS A 61 -4.26 -5.47 -20.94
N PRO A 62 -3.76 -6.52 -21.62
CA PRO A 62 -3.53 -7.80 -20.94
C PRO A 62 -2.65 -7.72 -19.69
N ALA A 63 -1.71 -6.76 -19.65
CA ALA A 63 -0.86 -6.58 -18.49
C ALA A 63 -1.65 -6.16 -17.24
N ASN A 64 -2.79 -5.47 -17.40
CA ASN A 64 -3.60 -5.05 -16.26
C ASN A 64 -4.12 -6.25 -15.47
N ALA A 65 -4.53 -7.31 -16.17
CA ALA A 65 -4.98 -8.53 -15.51
C ALA A 65 -3.85 -9.20 -14.74
N ARG A 66 -2.63 -9.17 -15.28
CA ARG A 66 -1.46 -9.69 -14.58
C ARG A 66 -1.15 -8.88 -13.33
N VAL A 67 -1.22 -7.56 -13.41
CA VAL A 67 -1.02 -6.70 -12.24
C VAL A 67 -2.05 -7.05 -11.16
N LEU A 68 -3.32 -7.21 -11.54
CA LEU A 68 -4.37 -7.58 -10.60
C LEU A 68 -4.05 -8.92 -9.92
N ALA A 69 -3.58 -9.91 -10.68
CA ALA A 69 -3.23 -11.21 -10.13
C ALA A 69 -2.09 -11.10 -9.12
N TYR A 70 -1.06 -10.34 -9.45
CA TYR A 70 0.08 -10.16 -8.55
C TYR A 70 -0.28 -9.35 -7.30
N VAL A 71 -1.11 -8.33 -7.46
CA VAL A 71 -1.59 -7.54 -6.31
C VAL A 71 -2.45 -8.42 -5.40
N SER A 72 -3.31 -9.27 -5.97
CA SER A 72 -4.12 -10.21 -5.19
C SER A 72 -3.25 -11.19 -4.42
N ALA A 73 -2.18 -11.69 -5.04
CA ALA A 73 -1.25 -12.59 -4.38
C ALA A 73 -0.50 -11.86 -3.24
N ALA A 74 -0.09 -10.63 -3.47
CA ALA A 74 0.57 -9.83 -2.45
C ALA A 74 -0.37 -9.57 -1.26
N SER A 75 -1.63 -9.26 -1.54
CA SER A 75 -2.63 -9.02 -0.50
C SER A 75 -2.87 -10.29 0.34
N ALA A 76 -2.91 -11.46 -0.31
CA ALA A 76 -3.05 -12.73 0.38
C ALA A 76 -1.86 -12.99 1.30
N ALA A 77 -0.66 -12.70 0.83
CA ALA A 77 0.56 -12.88 1.63
C ALA A 77 0.56 -11.98 2.87
N LEU A 78 0.09 -10.74 2.73
CA LEU A 78 -0.01 -9.84 3.87
C LEU A 78 -1.04 -10.33 4.89
N ARG A 79 -2.14 -10.93 4.42
CA ARG A 79 -3.13 -11.53 5.34
C ARG A 79 -2.54 -12.72 6.09
N GLU A 80 -1.79 -13.57 5.41
CA GLU A 80 -1.10 -14.69 6.06
C GLU A 80 -0.17 -14.19 7.16
N ARG A 81 0.58 -13.14 6.88
CA ARG A 81 1.49 -12.55 7.86
C ARG A 81 0.72 -12.02 9.07
N ALA A 82 -0.40 -11.35 8.84
CA ALA A 82 -1.23 -10.81 9.92
C ALA A 82 -1.84 -11.93 10.76
N GLU A 83 -2.32 -12.99 10.11
CA GLU A 83 -2.90 -14.13 10.81
C GLU A 83 -1.86 -14.86 11.65
N GLU A 84 -0.67 -15.04 11.12
CA GLU A 84 0.43 -15.68 11.83
C GLU A 84 0.82 -14.88 13.07
N ARG A 85 0.89 -13.56 12.93
CA ARG A 85 1.20 -12.69 14.07
C ARG A 85 0.09 -12.70 15.10
N ARG A 86 -1.17 -12.76 14.65
CA ARG A 86 -2.30 -12.89 15.58
C ARG A 86 -2.24 -14.20 16.33
N ALA A 87 -1.91 -15.28 15.65
CA ALA A 87 -1.79 -16.59 16.29
C ALA A 87 -0.69 -16.62 17.36
N ARG A 88 0.37 -15.84 17.15
CA ARG A 88 1.43 -15.72 18.16
C ARG A 88 1.12 -14.68 19.24
N GLY A 89 -0.02 -13.97 19.12
CA GLY A 89 -0.41 -12.98 20.11
C GLY A 89 0.34 -11.66 20.01
N VAL A 90 1.00 -11.37 18.88
CA VAL A 90 1.78 -10.14 18.72
C VAL A 90 1.15 -9.13 17.80
N LEU A 91 0.04 -9.46 17.14
CA LEU A 91 -0.65 -8.54 16.26
C LEU A 91 -1.18 -7.35 17.05
N GLY A 92 -0.93 -6.15 16.57
CA GLY A 92 -1.31 -4.93 17.26
C GLY A 92 -0.28 -4.48 18.31
N LYS A 93 0.82 -5.20 18.45
CA LYS A 93 1.92 -4.85 19.34
C LYS A 93 3.15 -4.51 18.51
N ASN A 94 4.08 -3.81 19.14
CA ASN A 94 5.31 -3.40 18.48
C ASN A 94 6.36 -4.52 18.50
N GLU A 95 5.94 -5.75 18.34
CA GLU A 95 6.76 -6.95 18.38
C GLU A 95 6.71 -7.67 17.02
N LYS A 96 7.70 -8.46 16.77
CA LYS A 96 7.76 -9.28 15.55
C LYS A 96 7.15 -10.65 15.76
#